data_39debd94b7edb9d4ff95a8e996a6cc51
#
_entry.id   39debd94b7edb9d4ff95a8e996a6cc51
#
_cell.length_a   1.000
_cell.length_b   1.000
_cell.length_c   1.000
_cell.angle_alpha   90.00
_cell.angle_beta   90.00
_cell.angle_gamma   90.00
#
_symmetry.space_group_name_H-M   'P 1'
#
loop_
_entity.id
_entity.type
_entity.pdbx_description
1 polymer ?
#
loop_
_entity_poly.entity_id
_entity_poly.type
_entity_poly.pdbx_seq_one_letter_code
_entity_poly.pdbx_strand_id
1 'polypeptide(L)'
;MEKVIQRRAKSGKDEHSKKENKYTQAPEDFEETEVVEEEALEELEEKELFGGKNPKKKRPKKKMNKTIFWVIGILTFLILIFELLTIHRIMADQFNEEEFKRIIQVEQEDAKKYNENLTVKDETKGKVEVQELIPTDASGNPIEAIATEMDALKQEVLEKYAGATKKTLIFFKAYQTKIISNVNDIHYYVSVYQQKESGFEQLEFKELSHQLVFVDTLQPFEIAKLFNNELAVSNFFVKKALDEGKANGLSDEQTAKVTAQFMDGNWKKLDASIIQNGVRVKYKDASDQDAEWTIPFTDLFAYMNENMIPETEKDNYEAYLATVKEKLGKKRIALSFDDGPRAETTPKVLEILKKYNAHATFYIVGSHVEGNESIVKQIVAEGHELGDHSYSHPLLTKKSADEVYQEVHKTSDLIAKASGGLRPMSLRPPYGGFNKMVSEQAGIAIVNWSIDSLDWKYRDAAKTIEHIKETAHNGGILLMHDIHEESVEALPAVIEYLQAEGYELVTVTELMADQPLKSNYVYFDRVENKPVQ
;
A
#
# COMPACT_ATOMS: atom_id res chain seq x y z
N MET A 1 -23.22 -9.69 29.90
CA MET A 1 -22.22 -9.00 29.07
C MET A 1 -22.78 -8.31 27.82
N GLU A 2 -24.05 -8.44 27.52
CA GLU A 2 -24.67 -7.82 26.33
C GLU A 2 -25.12 -6.35 26.48
N LYS A 3 -25.09 -5.78 27.66
CA LYS A 3 -25.54 -4.38 27.91
C LYS A 3 -24.44 -3.32 27.84
N VAL A 4 -23.18 -3.67 27.61
CA VAL A 4 -22.04 -2.73 27.53
C VAL A 4 -21.67 -2.38 26.08
N ILE A 5 -22.07 -3.21 25.11
CA ILE A 5 -21.73 -3.01 23.69
C ILE A 5 -22.69 -2.01 22.98
N GLN A 6 -23.90 -1.82 23.52
CA GLN A 6 -24.87 -0.89 22.88
C GLN A 6 -24.72 0.59 23.28
N ARG A 7 -23.83 0.95 24.19
CA ARG A 7 -23.60 2.36 24.59
C ARG A 7 -22.41 3.04 23.86
N ARG A 8 -21.59 2.32 23.13
CA ARG A 8 -20.47 2.90 22.34
C ARG A 8 -20.81 3.18 20.87
N ALA A 9 -21.93 2.69 20.36
CA ALA A 9 -22.36 2.91 18.97
C ALA A 9 -23.20 4.17 18.74
N LYS A 10 -23.51 4.96 19.77
CA LYS A 10 -24.31 6.18 19.67
C LYS A 10 -23.57 7.51 19.89
N SER A 11 -22.27 7.49 20.19
CA SER A 11 -21.47 8.71 20.38
C SER A 11 -20.56 9.08 19.21
N GLY A 12 -20.55 8.31 18.13
CA GLY A 12 -19.64 8.50 17.00
C GLY A 12 -20.28 9.06 15.71
N LYS A 13 -21.52 9.50 15.75
CA LYS A 13 -22.22 9.99 14.53
C LYS A 13 -22.55 11.49 14.49
N ASP A 14 -22.25 12.25 15.52
CA ASP A 14 -22.66 13.68 15.59
C ASP A 14 -21.49 14.70 15.54
N GLU A 15 -20.25 14.28 15.35
CA GLU A 15 -19.13 15.24 15.26
C GLU A 15 -18.57 15.49 13.86
N HIS A 16 -19.02 14.77 12.82
CA HIS A 16 -18.52 14.97 11.44
C HIS A 16 -19.41 15.81 10.52
N SER A 17 -20.53 16.38 11.00
CA SER A 17 -21.41 17.20 10.15
C SER A 17 -21.40 18.70 10.49
N LYS A 18 -20.44 19.21 11.26
CA LYS A 18 -20.33 20.64 11.64
C LYS A 18 -19.01 21.33 11.26
N LYS A 19 -18.22 20.79 10.35
CA LYS A 19 -16.98 21.44 9.85
C LYS A 19 -17.00 21.86 8.37
N GLU A 20 -18.09 21.66 7.67
CA GLU A 20 -18.30 22.21 6.31
C GLU A 20 -19.35 23.31 6.34
N ASN A 21 -19.04 24.46 6.90
CA ASN A 21 -19.70 25.75 6.58
C ASN A 21 -19.11 26.89 7.43
N LYS A 22 -17.89 27.28 7.12
CA LYS A 22 -17.28 28.45 7.75
C LYS A 22 -16.48 29.34 6.78
N TYR A 23 -16.86 29.37 5.51
CA TYR A 23 -16.25 30.30 4.54
C TYR A 23 -17.32 30.88 3.59
N THR A 24 -18.40 31.46 4.17
CA THR A 24 -19.28 32.39 3.44
C THR A 24 -19.96 33.27 4.49
N GLN A 25 -19.20 34.22 5.04
CA GLN A 25 -19.74 35.47 5.59
C GLN A 25 -18.62 36.49 5.56
N ALA A 26 -18.75 37.45 4.63
CA ALA A 26 -17.99 38.69 4.67
C ALA A 26 -18.33 39.44 5.97
N PRO A 27 -17.38 40.20 6.56
CA PRO A 27 -17.69 41.04 7.70
C PRO A 27 -18.57 42.21 7.20
N GLU A 28 -19.81 42.29 7.66
CA GLU A 28 -20.57 43.52 7.76
C GLU A 28 -19.91 44.33 8.88
N ASP A 29 -19.14 45.35 8.54
CA ASP A 29 -18.77 46.49 9.40
C ASP A 29 -18.10 47.54 8.49
N PHE A 30 -18.93 48.27 7.72
CA PHE A 30 -18.63 49.55 7.15
C PHE A 30 -19.87 50.46 7.23
N GLU A 31 -20.25 50.83 8.42
CA GLU A 31 -21.00 52.05 8.71
C GLU A 31 -20.15 52.88 9.66
N GLU A 32 -19.78 54.05 9.19
CA GLU A 32 -19.35 55.29 9.86
C GLU A 32 -18.13 55.95 9.18
N THR A 33 -18.34 56.45 7.96
CA THR A 33 -17.51 57.57 7.44
C THR A 33 -18.26 58.38 6.36
N GLU A 34 -19.53 58.70 6.61
CA GLU A 34 -20.31 59.60 5.70
C GLU A 34 -20.95 60.79 6.43
N VAL A 35 -20.32 61.36 7.48
CA VAL A 35 -20.87 62.54 8.20
C VAL A 35 -19.89 63.71 8.28
N VAL A 36 -18.74 63.73 7.59
CA VAL A 36 -17.75 64.80 7.75
C VAL A 36 -17.58 65.68 6.50
N GLU A 37 -18.22 65.40 5.39
CA GLU A 37 -18.08 66.23 4.16
C GLU A 37 -19.27 67.17 3.84
N GLU A 38 -20.36 67.15 4.60
CA GLU A 38 -21.49 68.08 4.38
C GLU A 38 -21.37 69.43 5.14
N GLU A 39 -20.56 69.53 6.22
CA GLU A 39 -20.38 70.79 6.93
C GLU A 39 -19.32 71.75 6.31
N ALA A 40 -18.50 71.29 5.36
CA ALA A 40 -17.49 72.13 4.72
C ALA A 40 -17.97 72.91 3.48
N LEU A 41 -19.19 72.67 3.02
CA LEU A 41 -19.77 73.35 1.83
C LEU A 41 -20.75 74.48 2.15
N GLU A 42 -21.26 74.54 3.39
CA GLU A 42 -22.14 75.65 3.83
C GLU A 42 -21.38 76.89 4.33
N GLU A 43 -20.10 76.86 4.67
CA GLU A 43 -19.34 78.01 5.15
C GLU A 43 -18.76 78.92 4.02
N LEU A 44 -18.91 78.55 2.73
CA LEU A 44 -18.40 79.33 1.60
C LEU A 44 -19.45 80.14 0.88
N GLU A 45 -20.74 80.08 1.20
CA GLU A 45 -21.80 80.89 0.61
C GLU A 45 -22.22 82.16 1.34
N GLU A 46 -21.75 82.43 2.59
CA GLU A 46 -22.15 83.59 3.39
C GLU A 46 -21.20 84.79 3.38
N LYS A 47 -20.14 84.82 2.56
CA LYS A 47 -19.16 85.94 2.56
C LYS A 47 -19.17 86.86 1.33
N GLU A 48 -20.17 86.76 0.44
CA GLU A 48 -20.29 87.71 -0.73
C GLU A 48 -21.61 88.52 -0.76
N LEU A 49 -22.13 88.93 0.35
CA LEU A 49 -23.23 89.86 0.42
C LEU A 49 -22.84 91.02 1.33
N PHE A 50 -22.13 92.01 0.80
CA PHE A 50 -22.22 93.44 1.15
C PHE A 50 -21.06 94.20 0.54
N GLY A 51 -21.40 95.03 -0.45
CA GLY A 51 -20.59 96.23 -0.73
C GLY A 51 -20.34 96.62 -2.19
N GLY A 52 -21.07 97.55 -2.69
CA GLY A 52 -20.56 98.42 -3.75
C GLY A 52 -21.37 98.56 -5.01
N LYS A 53 -22.26 99.57 -5.06
CA LYS A 53 -22.94 100.09 -6.26
C LYS A 53 -21.92 100.65 -7.24
N ASN A 54 -22.00 100.28 -8.53
CA ASN A 54 -22.08 101.22 -9.62
C ASN A 54 -22.33 100.52 -11.01
N PRO A 55 -22.70 101.25 -12.06
CA PRO A 55 -23.79 100.75 -12.89
C PRO A 55 -23.38 100.32 -14.33
N LYS A 56 -24.20 99.43 -14.83
CA LYS A 56 -24.56 99.20 -16.25
C LYS A 56 -23.52 99.29 -17.36
N LYS A 57 -23.11 98.13 -17.88
CA LYS A 57 -23.05 97.90 -19.33
C LYS A 57 -23.67 96.55 -19.65
N LYS A 58 -24.82 96.51 -20.28
CA LYS A 58 -25.45 95.25 -20.82
C LYS A 58 -24.55 94.70 -21.93
N ARG A 59 -23.89 93.59 -21.66
CA ARG A 59 -23.32 92.72 -22.72
C ARG A 59 -24.45 91.87 -23.26
N PRO A 60 -24.54 91.64 -24.59
CA PRO A 60 -25.58 90.78 -25.16
C PRO A 60 -25.39 89.35 -24.67
N LYS A 61 -26.42 88.73 -24.09
CA LYS A 61 -26.48 87.26 -23.80
C LYS A 61 -26.41 86.53 -25.14
N LYS A 62 -25.22 86.07 -25.52
CA LYS A 62 -25.08 85.11 -26.61
C LYS A 62 -25.90 83.85 -26.18
N LYS A 63 -27.06 83.60 -26.78
CA LYS A 63 -27.81 82.40 -26.66
C LYS A 63 -26.89 81.28 -27.12
N MET A 64 -26.35 80.50 -26.16
CA MET A 64 -25.60 79.31 -26.46
C MET A 64 -26.53 78.36 -27.22
N ASN A 65 -26.09 77.93 -28.39
CA ASN A 65 -26.86 77.06 -29.27
C ASN A 65 -27.20 75.77 -28.49
N LYS A 66 -28.50 75.43 -28.32
CA LYS A 66 -28.96 74.24 -27.60
C LYS A 66 -28.22 72.98 -28.05
N THR A 67 -27.86 72.91 -29.33
CA THR A 67 -27.09 71.79 -29.89
C THR A 67 -25.70 71.70 -29.28
N ILE A 68 -24.99 72.81 -29.01
CA ILE A 68 -23.67 72.80 -28.36
C ILE A 68 -23.79 72.34 -26.90
N PHE A 69 -24.87 72.74 -26.20
CA PHE A 69 -25.12 72.31 -24.83
C PHE A 69 -25.35 70.75 -24.75
N TRP A 70 -26.12 70.20 -25.68
CA TRP A 70 -26.32 68.75 -25.78
C TRP A 70 -25.04 68.01 -26.18
N VAL A 71 -24.23 68.55 -27.08
CA VAL A 71 -22.95 67.95 -27.47
C VAL A 71 -21.97 67.92 -26.29
N ILE A 72 -21.89 69.00 -25.52
CA ILE A 72 -21.04 69.05 -24.31
C ILE A 72 -21.57 68.10 -23.27
N GLY A 73 -22.89 67.99 -23.03
CA GLY A 73 -23.51 67.05 -22.11
C GLY A 73 -23.24 65.61 -22.49
N ILE A 74 -23.33 65.25 -23.77
CA ILE A 74 -23.00 63.90 -24.25
C ILE A 74 -21.49 63.64 -24.10
N LEU A 75 -20.63 64.63 -24.38
CA LEU A 75 -19.18 64.43 -24.25
C LEU A 75 -18.76 64.25 -22.78
N THR A 76 -19.33 65.06 -21.86
CA THR A 76 -19.09 64.87 -20.41
C THR A 76 -19.61 63.52 -19.89
N PHE A 77 -20.77 63.07 -20.36
CA PHE A 77 -21.32 61.76 -20.03
C PHE A 77 -20.43 60.61 -20.55
N LEU A 78 -19.92 60.70 -21.76
CA LEU A 78 -18.99 59.74 -22.33
C LEU A 78 -17.64 59.70 -21.57
N ILE A 79 -17.15 60.87 -21.13
CA ILE A 79 -15.94 60.97 -20.32
C ILE A 79 -16.17 60.33 -18.97
N LEU A 80 -17.30 60.57 -18.29
CA LEU A 80 -17.64 59.91 -17.02
C LEU A 80 -17.76 58.38 -17.14
N ILE A 81 -18.40 57.91 -18.23
CA ILE A 81 -18.45 56.47 -18.51
C ILE A 81 -17.03 55.90 -18.70
N PHE A 82 -16.19 56.61 -19.46
CA PHE A 82 -14.81 56.17 -19.69
C PHE A 82 -13.99 56.17 -18.39
N GLU A 83 -14.15 57.16 -17.52
CA GLU A 83 -13.50 57.22 -16.20
C GLU A 83 -14.01 56.06 -15.30
N LEU A 84 -15.33 55.83 -15.24
CA LEU A 84 -15.91 54.74 -14.49
C LEU A 84 -15.40 53.34 -14.97
N LEU A 85 -15.34 53.15 -16.28
CA LEU A 85 -14.80 51.92 -16.87
C LEU A 85 -13.29 51.76 -16.57
N THR A 86 -12.56 52.87 -16.55
CA THR A 86 -11.12 52.88 -16.22
C THR A 86 -10.89 52.56 -14.75
N ILE A 87 -11.67 53.18 -13.86
CA ILE A 87 -11.63 52.88 -12.41
C ILE A 87 -12.00 51.39 -12.16
N HIS A 88 -13.09 50.94 -12.78
CA HIS A 88 -13.51 49.53 -12.66
C HIS A 88 -12.40 48.58 -13.12
N ARG A 89 -11.72 48.91 -14.22
CA ARG A 89 -10.59 48.11 -14.72
C ARG A 89 -9.39 48.11 -13.76
N ILE A 90 -9.05 49.26 -13.20
CA ILE A 90 -7.96 49.41 -12.24
C ILE A 90 -8.28 48.61 -10.96
N MET A 91 -9.51 48.70 -10.46
CA MET A 91 -9.94 47.93 -9.28
C MET A 91 -9.92 46.40 -9.55
N ALA A 92 -10.37 45.98 -10.73
CA ALA A 92 -10.29 44.59 -11.14
C ALA A 92 -8.85 44.09 -11.27
N ASP A 93 -7.95 44.91 -11.82
CA ASP A 93 -6.53 44.58 -11.94
C ASP A 93 -5.85 44.48 -10.55
N GLN A 94 -6.19 45.39 -9.62
CA GLN A 94 -5.70 45.35 -8.25
C GLN A 94 -6.23 44.12 -7.50
N PHE A 95 -7.51 43.83 -7.62
CA PHE A 95 -8.11 42.62 -7.00
C PHE A 95 -7.47 41.35 -7.55
N ASN A 96 -7.25 41.23 -8.85
CA ASN A 96 -6.58 40.10 -9.46
C ASN A 96 -5.13 39.96 -8.98
N GLU A 97 -4.42 41.06 -8.76
CA GLU A 97 -3.05 41.04 -8.21
C GLU A 97 -3.00 40.57 -6.75
N GLU A 98 -3.95 40.98 -5.90
CA GLU A 98 -4.06 40.55 -4.52
C GLU A 98 -4.43 39.06 -4.44
N GLU A 99 -5.42 38.62 -5.23
CA GLU A 99 -5.82 37.22 -5.29
C GLU A 99 -4.68 36.33 -5.79
N PHE A 100 -3.92 36.78 -6.78
CA PHE A 100 -2.72 36.14 -7.26
C PHE A 100 -1.71 35.91 -6.14
N LYS A 101 -1.40 36.93 -5.34
CA LYS A 101 -0.48 36.83 -4.21
C LYS A 101 -1.02 35.90 -3.13
N ARG A 102 -2.33 35.94 -2.90
CA ARG A 102 -3.00 35.05 -1.94
C ARG A 102 -2.87 33.59 -2.35
N ILE A 103 -3.09 33.27 -3.62
CA ILE A 103 -2.95 31.88 -4.13
C ILE A 103 -1.52 31.38 -3.92
N ILE A 104 -0.51 32.19 -4.30
CA ILE A 104 0.90 31.83 -4.10
C ILE A 104 1.17 31.52 -2.63
N GLN A 105 0.71 32.39 -1.74
CA GLN A 105 0.91 32.20 -0.31
C GLN A 105 0.25 30.90 0.19
N VAL A 106 -0.99 30.65 -0.20
CA VAL A 106 -1.74 29.44 0.19
C VAL A 106 -1.03 28.17 -0.28
N GLU A 107 -0.57 28.15 -1.55
CA GLU A 107 0.11 26.98 -2.11
C GLU A 107 1.46 26.72 -1.43
N GLN A 108 2.21 27.79 -1.11
CA GLN A 108 3.48 27.67 -0.39
C GLN A 108 3.29 27.27 1.07
N GLU A 109 2.27 27.80 1.77
CA GLU A 109 1.93 27.40 3.13
C GLU A 109 1.45 25.94 3.19
N ASP A 110 0.69 25.51 2.19
CA ASP A 110 0.24 24.14 2.08
C ASP A 110 1.43 23.17 1.91
N ALA A 111 2.35 23.47 1.01
CA ALA A 111 3.55 22.67 0.81
C ALA A 111 4.46 22.60 2.06
N LYS A 112 4.51 23.68 2.86
CA LYS A 112 5.27 23.73 4.12
C LYS A 112 4.70 22.84 5.22
N LYS A 113 3.45 22.41 5.15
CA LYS A 113 2.89 21.45 6.12
C LYS A 113 3.55 20.08 6.04
N TYR A 114 4.11 19.74 4.90
CA TYR A 114 4.71 18.44 4.60
C TYR A 114 6.24 18.50 4.46
N ASN A 115 6.83 19.69 4.55
CA ASN A 115 8.25 19.91 4.34
C ASN A 115 8.75 21.00 5.29
N GLU A 116 9.84 20.76 6.01
CA GLU A 116 10.40 21.76 6.93
C GLU A 116 10.82 23.05 6.19
N ASN A 117 11.45 22.88 5.03
CA ASN A 117 11.94 23.98 4.21
C ASN A 117 11.69 23.71 2.72
N LEU A 118 11.53 24.79 1.95
CA LEU A 118 11.26 24.76 0.53
C LEU A 118 12.14 25.73 -0.23
N THR A 119 12.59 25.34 -1.40
CA THR A 119 13.05 26.26 -2.45
C THR A 119 11.92 26.47 -3.46
N VAL A 120 11.71 27.70 -3.87
CA VAL A 120 10.74 28.06 -4.92
C VAL A 120 11.51 28.40 -6.19
N LYS A 121 11.20 27.68 -7.27
CA LYS A 121 11.67 28.03 -8.62
C LYS A 121 10.50 28.59 -9.41
N ASP A 122 10.71 29.78 -10.00
CA ASP A 122 9.73 30.48 -10.81
C ASP A 122 10.12 30.41 -12.29
N GLU A 123 9.16 30.11 -13.14
CA GLU A 123 9.31 30.17 -14.61
C GLU A 123 8.07 30.82 -15.23
N THR A 124 8.26 31.70 -16.20
CA THR A 124 7.16 32.34 -16.94
C THR A 124 7.29 32.08 -18.43
N LYS A 125 6.26 31.50 -19.03
CA LYS A 125 6.13 31.24 -20.46
C LYS A 125 4.85 31.86 -21.00
N GLY A 126 4.97 33.08 -21.58
CA GLY A 126 3.81 33.79 -22.07
C GLY A 126 2.84 34.20 -20.96
N LYS A 127 1.66 33.61 -20.94
CA LYS A 127 0.65 33.81 -19.88
C LYS A 127 0.63 32.74 -18.80
N VAL A 128 1.53 31.76 -18.87
CA VAL A 128 1.66 30.68 -17.90
C VAL A 128 2.79 31.03 -16.94
N GLU A 129 2.48 31.13 -15.67
CA GLU A 129 3.43 31.25 -14.56
C GLU A 129 3.49 29.94 -13.83
N VAL A 130 4.69 29.40 -13.63
CA VAL A 130 4.95 28.11 -13.01
C VAL A 130 5.76 28.33 -11.75
N GLN A 131 5.34 27.73 -10.64
CA GLN A 131 6.14 27.61 -9.42
C GLN A 131 6.39 26.14 -9.10
N GLU A 132 7.66 25.80 -8.87
CA GLU A 132 8.06 24.51 -8.33
C GLU A 132 8.42 24.69 -6.86
N LEU A 133 7.67 24.02 -5.98
CA LEU A 133 7.87 24.05 -4.53
C LEU A 133 8.65 22.79 -4.12
N ILE A 134 9.99 22.92 -4.12
CA ILE A 134 10.91 21.80 -3.97
C ILE A 134 11.41 21.74 -2.52
N PRO A 135 11.25 20.61 -1.81
CA PRO A 135 11.84 20.40 -0.49
C PRO A 135 13.36 20.58 -0.51
N THR A 136 13.92 21.10 0.58
CA THR A 136 15.37 21.28 0.73
C THR A 136 15.96 20.31 1.75
N ASP A 137 17.24 20.01 1.58
CA ASP A 137 18.04 19.30 2.58
C ASP A 137 18.32 20.18 3.82
N ALA A 138 19.00 19.62 4.81
CA ALA A 138 19.38 20.34 6.04
C ALA A 138 20.34 21.54 5.78
N SER A 139 20.97 21.60 4.62
CA SER A 139 21.86 22.71 4.20
C SER A 139 21.11 23.79 3.41
N GLY A 140 19.81 23.59 3.16
CA GLY A 140 18.94 24.51 2.41
C GLY A 140 19.05 24.36 0.89
N ASN A 141 19.71 23.31 0.37
CA ASN A 141 19.75 23.04 -1.06
C ASN A 141 18.53 22.22 -1.50
N PRO A 142 17.99 22.48 -2.71
CA PRO A 142 16.95 21.63 -3.27
C PRO A 142 17.36 20.16 -3.27
N ILE A 143 16.45 19.26 -2.87
CA ILE A 143 16.69 17.83 -2.96
C ILE A 143 16.66 17.43 -4.43
N GLU A 144 17.83 17.15 -5.00
CA GLU A 144 18.03 16.96 -6.45
C GLU A 144 17.19 15.82 -7.03
N ALA A 145 17.02 14.72 -6.28
CA ALA A 145 16.20 13.59 -6.73
C ALA A 145 14.73 13.99 -6.89
N ILE A 146 14.19 14.80 -5.95
CA ILE A 146 12.82 15.31 -6.02
C ILE A 146 12.67 16.33 -7.16
N ALA A 147 13.65 17.21 -7.32
CA ALA A 147 13.65 18.20 -8.39
C ALA A 147 13.67 17.53 -9.77
N THR A 148 14.48 16.49 -9.94
CA THR A 148 14.60 15.73 -11.20
C THR A 148 13.30 15.02 -11.56
N GLU A 149 12.65 14.36 -10.60
CA GLU A 149 11.37 13.71 -10.84
C GLU A 149 10.27 14.73 -11.15
N MET A 150 10.25 15.85 -10.43
CA MET A 150 9.31 16.95 -10.70
C MET A 150 9.52 17.54 -12.12
N ASP A 151 10.77 17.68 -12.56
CA ASP A 151 11.12 18.12 -13.92
C ASP A 151 10.61 17.13 -14.99
N ALA A 152 10.65 15.83 -14.72
CA ALA A 152 10.11 14.80 -15.63
C ALA A 152 8.58 14.88 -15.72
N LEU A 153 7.90 15.03 -14.58
CA LEU A 153 6.43 15.04 -14.49
C LEU A 153 5.80 16.32 -15.06
N LYS A 154 6.51 17.46 -15.03
CA LYS A 154 5.94 18.76 -15.45
C LYS A 154 5.71 18.89 -16.96
N GLN A 155 6.41 18.14 -17.82
CA GLN A 155 6.37 18.29 -19.26
C GLN A 155 4.95 18.12 -19.83
N GLU A 156 4.26 17.05 -19.47
CA GLU A 156 2.89 16.77 -19.92
C GLU A 156 1.91 17.88 -19.50
N VAL A 157 2.05 18.37 -18.28
CA VAL A 157 1.20 19.45 -17.77
C VAL A 157 1.46 20.75 -18.52
N LEU A 158 2.73 21.10 -18.75
CA LEU A 158 3.10 22.34 -19.47
C LEU A 158 2.63 22.31 -20.92
N GLU A 159 2.71 21.17 -21.60
CA GLU A 159 2.19 21.01 -22.96
C GLU A 159 0.68 21.26 -23.02
N LYS A 160 -0.08 20.75 -22.05
CA LYS A 160 -1.54 20.95 -21.94
C LYS A 160 -1.92 22.45 -21.86
N TYR A 161 -1.10 23.27 -21.21
CA TYR A 161 -1.38 24.69 -20.99
C TYR A 161 -0.54 25.65 -21.86
N ALA A 162 0.30 25.15 -22.76
CA ALA A 162 1.21 25.95 -23.60
C ALA A 162 0.48 27.02 -24.44
N GLY A 163 -0.78 26.78 -24.83
CA GLY A 163 -1.62 27.68 -25.60
C GLY A 163 -2.54 28.58 -24.76
N ALA A 164 -2.31 28.76 -23.48
CA ALA A 164 -3.19 29.51 -22.59
C ALA A 164 -3.36 30.96 -23.05
N THR A 165 -4.60 31.40 -23.26
CA THR A 165 -4.96 32.77 -23.65
C THR A 165 -5.20 33.70 -22.47
N LYS A 166 -5.39 33.14 -21.28
CA LYS A 166 -5.58 33.81 -20.00
C LYS A 166 -4.39 33.58 -19.09
N LYS A 167 -4.16 34.43 -18.08
CA LYS A 167 -3.15 34.22 -17.06
C LYS A 167 -3.44 32.90 -16.34
N THR A 168 -2.47 31.98 -16.32
CA THR A 168 -2.59 30.65 -15.76
C THR A 168 -1.44 30.41 -14.79
N LEU A 169 -1.74 29.97 -13.58
CA LEU A 169 -0.77 29.66 -12.54
C LEU A 169 -0.71 28.14 -12.38
N ILE A 170 0.49 27.60 -12.38
CA ILE A 170 0.73 26.17 -12.21
C ILE A 170 1.71 25.99 -11.06
N PHE A 171 1.32 25.21 -10.06
CA PHE A 171 2.17 24.87 -8.92
C PHE A 171 2.47 23.38 -8.95
N PHE A 172 3.74 23.02 -8.98
CA PHE A 172 4.21 21.68 -8.76
C PHE A 172 4.72 21.56 -7.32
N LYS A 173 4.24 20.55 -6.61
CA LYS A 173 4.52 20.34 -5.17
C LYS A 173 4.95 18.92 -4.91
N ALA A 174 5.91 18.74 -4.02
CA ALA A 174 6.24 17.42 -3.46
C ALA A 174 5.90 17.40 -1.97
N TYR A 175 5.09 16.44 -1.54
CA TYR A 175 4.73 16.23 -0.15
C TYR A 175 5.45 15.01 0.37
N GLN A 176 6.26 15.19 1.43
CA GLN A 176 6.98 14.11 2.07
C GLN A 176 6.21 13.64 3.30
N THR A 177 5.86 12.36 3.34
CA THR A 177 5.24 11.72 4.49
C THR A 177 6.15 10.62 5.01
N LYS A 178 6.58 10.74 6.26
CA LYS A 178 7.37 9.68 6.91
C LYS A 178 6.47 8.48 7.21
N ILE A 179 6.81 7.33 6.64
CA ILE A 179 6.03 6.10 6.78
C ILE A 179 6.70 5.16 7.79
N ILE A 180 7.99 4.95 7.64
CA ILE A 180 8.84 4.13 8.52
C ILE A 180 10.03 5.01 8.92
N SER A 181 10.74 4.67 9.96
CA SER A 181 11.85 5.51 10.47
C SER A 181 12.88 5.89 9.40
N ASN A 182 13.04 5.09 8.37
CA ASN A 182 14.01 5.27 7.28
C ASN A 182 13.37 5.36 5.88
N VAL A 183 12.04 5.48 5.77
CA VAL A 183 11.33 5.53 4.48
C VAL A 183 10.31 6.65 4.49
N ASN A 184 10.39 7.52 3.47
CA ASN A 184 9.36 8.51 3.16
C ASN A 184 8.57 8.06 1.92
N ASP A 185 7.28 8.39 1.90
CA ASP A 185 6.48 8.46 0.69
C ASP A 185 6.47 9.90 0.20
N ILE A 186 6.87 10.10 -1.05
CA ILE A 186 6.89 11.40 -1.70
C ILE A 186 5.79 11.43 -2.75
N HIS A 187 4.82 12.29 -2.55
CA HIS A 187 3.70 12.50 -3.46
C HIS A 187 3.92 13.78 -4.26
N TYR A 188 3.79 13.71 -5.56
CA TYR A 188 3.93 14.86 -6.48
C TYR A 188 2.56 15.33 -6.93
N TYR A 189 2.24 16.60 -6.67
CA TYR A 189 0.96 17.21 -7.00
C TYR A 189 1.12 18.38 -7.96
N VAL A 190 0.07 18.62 -8.75
CA VAL A 190 -0.11 19.84 -9.52
C VAL A 190 -1.38 20.55 -9.10
N SER A 191 -1.29 21.88 -8.93
CA SER A 191 -2.45 22.78 -8.82
C SER A 191 -2.42 23.75 -9.99
N VAL A 192 -3.56 23.93 -10.66
CA VAL A 192 -3.68 24.85 -11.80
C VAL A 192 -4.82 25.83 -11.55
N TYR A 193 -4.51 27.11 -11.68
CA TYR A 193 -5.47 28.20 -11.56
C TYR A 193 -5.49 29.03 -12.84
N GLN A 194 -6.65 29.49 -13.26
CA GLN A 194 -6.81 30.36 -14.42
C GLN A 194 -7.59 31.61 -14.07
N GLN A 195 -7.13 32.77 -14.56
CA GLN A 195 -7.75 34.08 -14.37
C GLN A 195 -9.15 34.13 -15.00
N LYS A 196 -10.13 34.64 -14.25
CA LYS A 196 -11.47 35.03 -14.69
C LYS A 196 -11.56 36.53 -14.89
N GLU A 197 -12.77 37.05 -15.08
CA GLU A 197 -13.02 38.50 -15.10
C GLU A 197 -12.69 39.14 -13.75
N SER A 198 -12.98 38.40 -12.66
CA SER A 198 -12.62 38.76 -11.29
C SER A 198 -12.08 37.52 -10.58
N GLY A 199 -10.83 37.58 -10.14
CA GLY A 199 -10.14 36.51 -9.42
C GLY A 199 -9.65 35.37 -10.32
N PHE A 200 -9.41 34.23 -9.67
CA PHE A 200 -8.92 33.02 -10.30
C PHE A 200 -9.85 31.83 -9.99
N GLU A 201 -9.85 30.85 -10.85
CA GLU A 201 -10.52 29.55 -10.67
C GLU A 201 -9.49 28.45 -10.66
N GLN A 202 -9.61 27.55 -9.69
CA GLN A 202 -8.83 26.32 -9.69
C GLN A 202 -9.40 25.36 -10.73
N LEU A 203 -8.62 25.06 -11.76
CA LEU A 203 -9.00 24.14 -12.84
C LEU A 203 -8.63 22.70 -12.51
N GLU A 204 -7.52 22.51 -11.80
CA GLU A 204 -6.96 21.19 -11.55
C GLU A 204 -6.27 21.16 -10.18
N PHE A 205 -6.50 20.10 -9.44
CA PHE A 205 -5.66 19.63 -8.35
C PHE A 205 -5.55 18.12 -8.50
N LYS A 206 -4.34 17.64 -8.80
CA LYS A 206 -4.13 16.24 -9.15
C LYS A 206 -2.80 15.74 -8.64
N GLU A 207 -2.79 14.53 -8.12
CA GLU A 207 -1.57 13.76 -7.91
C GLU A 207 -1.05 13.28 -9.27
N LEU A 208 0.22 13.56 -9.55
CA LEU A 208 0.90 13.15 -10.78
C LEU A 208 1.59 11.80 -10.62
N SER A 209 2.24 11.61 -9.46
CA SER A 209 3.01 10.41 -9.13
C SER A 209 3.25 10.34 -7.63
N HIS A 210 3.65 9.18 -7.13
CA HIS A 210 4.24 9.03 -5.81
C HIS A 210 5.37 8.00 -5.86
N GLN A 211 6.30 8.09 -4.91
CA GLN A 211 7.39 7.12 -4.77
C GLN A 211 7.83 6.97 -3.33
N LEU A 212 8.11 5.73 -2.94
CA LEU A 212 8.76 5.42 -1.68
C LEU A 212 10.27 5.57 -1.84
N VAL A 213 10.91 6.28 -0.91
CA VAL A 213 12.37 6.48 -0.93
C VAL A 213 12.96 6.28 0.46
N PHE A 214 14.22 5.86 0.51
CA PHE A 214 15.00 5.92 1.75
C PHE A 214 15.28 7.36 2.14
N VAL A 215 15.10 7.71 3.42
CA VAL A 215 15.28 9.07 3.93
C VAL A 215 16.72 9.59 3.75
N ASP A 216 17.71 8.73 3.97
CA ASP A 216 19.13 9.05 3.97
C ASP A 216 19.75 9.16 2.56
N THR A 217 19.27 8.36 1.62
CA THR A 217 19.86 8.24 0.27
C THR A 217 18.96 8.76 -0.84
N LEU A 218 17.66 8.94 -0.56
CA LEU A 218 16.60 9.25 -1.53
C LEU A 218 16.53 8.26 -2.70
N GLN A 219 17.14 7.08 -2.53
CA GLN A 219 17.03 6.02 -3.50
C GLN A 219 15.63 5.38 -3.40
N PRO A 220 15.06 4.93 -4.52
CA PRO A 220 13.77 4.25 -4.53
C PRO A 220 13.73 3.11 -3.52
N PHE A 221 12.66 3.08 -2.73
CA PHE A 221 12.38 1.99 -1.81
C PHE A 221 11.41 1.01 -2.48
N GLU A 222 11.90 -0.18 -2.76
CA GLU A 222 11.05 -1.25 -3.27
C GLU A 222 10.24 -1.85 -2.13
N ILE A 223 8.92 -1.95 -2.28
CA ILE A 223 8.00 -2.49 -1.27
C ILE A 223 8.39 -3.92 -0.83
N ALA A 224 9.08 -4.66 -1.69
CA ALA A 224 9.61 -5.99 -1.36
C ALA A 224 10.55 -5.97 -0.14
N LYS A 225 11.23 -4.86 0.11
CA LYS A 225 12.14 -4.70 1.26
C LYS A 225 11.43 -4.62 2.61
N LEU A 226 10.10 -4.42 2.61
CA LEU A 226 9.29 -4.57 3.82
C LEU A 226 9.35 -5.99 4.39
N PHE A 227 9.67 -6.98 3.57
CA PHE A 227 9.44 -8.38 3.86
C PHE A 227 10.73 -9.18 4.00
N ASN A 228 10.69 -10.18 4.87
CA ASN A 228 11.83 -11.08 5.10
C ASN A 228 11.96 -12.17 4.05
N ASN A 229 10.86 -12.59 3.43
CA ASN A 229 10.81 -13.71 2.50
C ASN A 229 9.79 -13.45 1.39
N GLU A 230 10.29 -13.19 0.19
CA GLU A 230 9.47 -12.86 -0.98
C GLU A 230 8.53 -14.01 -1.39
N LEU A 231 8.97 -15.27 -1.24
CA LEU A 231 8.16 -16.44 -1.55
C LEU A 231 6.98 -16.57 -0.59
N ALA A 232 7.22 -16.34 0.71
CA ALA A 232 6.14 -16.34 1.71
C ALA A 232 5.09 -15.27 1.43
N VAL A 233 5.53 -14.09 1.01
CA VAL A 233 4.64 -12.98 0.61
C VAL A 233 3.88 -13.31 -0.67
N SER A 234 4.54 -13.90 -1.67
CA SER A 234 3.85 -14.40 -2.88
C SER A 234 2.74 -15.39 -2.51
N ASN A 235 3.06 -16.36 -1.65
CA ASN A 235 2.09 -17.35 -1.19
C ASN A 235 0.94 -16.72 -0.38
N PHE A 236 1.22 -15.70 0.44
CA PHE A 236 0.18 -14.94 1.14
C PHE A 236 -0.81 -14.29 0.16
N PHE A 237 -0.33 -13.58 -0.85
CA PHE A 237 -1.18 -12.95 -1.85
C PHE A 237 -1.95 -13.98 -2.70
N VAL A 238 -1.27 -15.05 -3.12
CA VAL A 238 -1.91 -16.16 -3.85
C VAL A 238 -3.03 -16.78 -3.02
N LYS A 239 -2.76 -17.09 -1.74
CA LYS A 239 -3.79 -17.64 -0.85
C LYS A 239 -4.97 -16.69 -0.69
N LYS A 240 -4.73 -15.40 -0.51
CA LYS A 240 -5.78 -14.39 -0.45
C LYS A 240 -6.64 -14.39 -1.71
N ALA A 241 -6.02 -14.46 -2.89
CA ALA A 241 -6.74 -14.53 -4.18
C ALA A 241 -7.56 -15.82 -4.31
N LEU A 242 -7.02 -16.96 -3.85
CA LEU A 242 -7.74 -18.24 -3.83
C LEU A 242 -8.97 -18.18 -2.90
N ASP A 243 -8.80 -17.66 -1.69
CA ASP A 243 -9.87 -17.56 -0.69
C ASP A 243 -10.99 -16.62 -1.19
N GLU A 244 -10.64 -15.48 -1.78
CA GLU A 244 -11.60 -14.53 -2.38
C GLU A 244 -12.28 -15.13 -3.62
N GLY A 245 -11.53 -15.83 -4.49
CA GLY A 245 -12.09 -16.52 -5.64
C GLY A 245 -13.15 -17.54 -5.22
N LYS A 246 -12.85 -18.33 -4.19
CA LYS A 246 -13.81 -19.28 -3.60
C LYS A 246 -15.03 -18.58 -3.00
N ALA A 247 -14.82 -17.51 -2.24
CA ALA A 247 -15.91 -16.74 -1.62
C ALA A 247 -16.83 -16.10 -2.66
N ASN A 248 -16.29 -15.66 -3.79
CA ASN A 248 -17.01 -15.03 -4.89
C ASN A 248 -17.52 -16.02 -5.95
N GLY A 249 -17.29 -17.33 -5.78
CA GLY A 249 -17.75 -18.37 -6.68
C GLY A 249 -17.08 -18.33 -8.06
N LEU A 250 -15.83 -17.84 -8.14
CA LEU A 250 -15.07 -17.82 -9.39
C LEU A 250 -14.69 -19.23 -9.84
N SER A 251 -14.63 -19.44 -11.15
CA SER A 251 -14.08 -20.67 -11.71
C SER A 251 -12.57 -20.78 -11.46
N ASP A 252 -12.02 -21.98 -11.60
CA ASP A 252 -10.56 -22.20 -11.48
C ASP A 252 -9.76 -21.34 -12.46
N GLU A 253 -10.24 -21.19 -13.71
CA GLU A 253 -9.61 -20.36 -14.73
C GLU A 253 -9.61 -18.86 -14.33
N GLN A 254 -10.75 -18.37 -13.84
CA GLN A 254 -10.87 -17.00 -13.36
C GLN A 254 -9.97 -16.73 -12.15
N THR A 255 -9.92 -17.66 -11.22
CA THR A 255 -9.06 -17.56 -10.04
C THR A 255 -7.58 -17.61 -10.44
N ALA A 256 -7.19 -18.51 -11.35
CA ALA A 256 -5.83 -18.61 -11.87
C ALA A 256 -5.34 -17.32 -12.53
N LYS A 257 -6.21 -16.59 -13.23
CA LYS A 257 -5.91 -15.28 -13.82
C LYS A 257 -5.54 -14.24 -12.76
N VAL A 258 -6.21 -14.25 -11.64
CA VAL A 258 -5.91 -13.33 -10.51
C VAL A 258 -4.63 -13.78 -9.81
N THR A 259 -4.49 -15.06 -9.45
CA THR A 259 -3.32 -15.57 -8.71
C THR A 259 -2.02 -15.41 -9.49
N ALA A 260 -2.03 -15.50 -10.82
CA ALA A 260 -0.84 -15.35 -11.68
C ALA A 260 -0.15 -13.98 -11.52
N GLN A 261 -0.88 -12.95 -11.10
CA GLN A 261 -0.31 -11.61 -10.86
C GLN A 261 0.54 -11.56 -9.58
N PHE A 262 0.39 -12.54 -8.70
CA PHE A 262 1.06 -12.60 -7.39
C PHE A 262 2.12 -13.70 -7.29
N MET A 263 2.07 -14.68 -8.20
CA MET A 263 3.02 -15.79 -8.24
C MET A 263 4.43 -15.32 -8.60
N ASP A 264 5.44 -16.06 -8.16
CA ASP A 264 6.84 -15.89 -8.60
C ASP A 264 7.40 -14.48 -8.43
N GLY A 265 6.92 -13.75 -7.42
CA GLY A 265 7.32 -12.37 -7.17
C GLY A 265 6.73 -11.36 -8.17
N ASN A 266 5.76 -11.74 -9.01
CA ASN A 266 5.10 -10.82 -9.94
C ASN A 266 4.41 -9.66 -9.20
N TRP A 267 3.95 -9.88 -7.96
CA TRP A 267 3.37 -8.84 -7.12
C TRP A 267 4.28 -7.60 -6.95
N LYS A 268 5.60 -7.75 -7.09
CA LYS A 268 6.56 -6.63 -7.04
C LYS A 268 6.42 -5.65 -8.22
N LYS A 269 5.76 -6.09 -9.30
CA LYS A 269 5.50 -5.27 -10.50
C LYS A 269 4.16 -4.54 -10.42
N LEU A 270 3.33 -4.85 -9.43
CA LEU A 270 2.03 -4.21 -9.23
C LEU A 270 2.23 -2.83 -8.60
N ASP A 271 1.27 -1.94 -8.85
CA ASP A 271 1.20 -0.66 -8.14
C ASP A 271 0.84 -0.94 -6.68
N ALA A 272 1.84 -0.84 -5.81
CA ALA A 272 1.70 -1.10 -4.39
C ALA A 272 2.25 0.09 -3.59
N SER A 273 1.49 0.54 -2.60
CA SER A 273 1.84 1.67 -1.73
C SER A 273 1.63 1.34 -0.26
N ILE A 274 2.47 1.93 0.58
CA ILE A 274 2.27 1.90 2.03
C ILE A 274 1.24 2.97 2.37
N ILE A 275 0.22 2.58 3.12
CA ILE A 275 -0.79 3.48 3.67
C ILE A 275 -0.72 3.47 5.18
N GLN A 276 -1.46 4.35 5.85
CA GLN A 276 -1.35 4.58 7.30
C GLN A 276 -1.34 3.29 8.14
N ASN A 277 -2.17 2.29 7.80
CA ASN A 277 -2.35 1.09 8.62
C ASN A 277 -2.06 -0.20 7.84
N GLY A 278 -1.36 -0.16 6.71
CA GLY A 278 -1.13 -1.35 5.90
C GLY A 278 -0.51 -1.08 4.54
N VAL A 279 -0.75 -2.01 3.65
CA VAL A 279 -0.28 -1.97 2.25
C VAL A 279 -1.50 -2.00 1.32
N ARG A 280 -1.54 -1.08 0.39
CA ARG A 280 -2.50 -1.09 -0.72
C ARG A 280 -1.83 -1.70 -1.94
N VAL A 281 -2.50 -2.64 -2.59
CA VAL A 281 -2.01 -3.31 -3.81
C VAL A 281 -3.10 -3.25 -4.86
N LYS A 282 -2.80 -2.67 -6.00
CA LYS A 282 -3.71 -2.64 -7.17
C LYS A 282 -3.43 -3.83 -8.07
N TYR A 283 -4.48 -4.44 -8.56
CA TYR A 283 -4.40 -5.62 -9.45
C TYR A 283 -5.56 -5.62 -10.45
N LYS A 284 -5.58 -6.58 -11.37
CA LYS A 284 -6.71 -6.81 -12.27
C LYS A 284 -7.57 -7.96 -11.72
N ASP A 285 -8.87 -7.74 -11.59
CA ASP A 285 -9.81 -8.78 -11.20
C ASP A 285 -10.01 -9.84 -12.32
N ALA A 286 -10.85 -10.82 -12.05
CA ALA A 286 -11.16 -11.88 -13.02
C ALA A 286 -11.76 -11.37 -14.35
N SER A 287 -12.30 -10.15 -14.35
CA SER A 287 -12.92 -9.47 -15.51
C SER A 287 -12.02 -8.42 -16.17
N ASP A 288 -10.72 -8.37 -15.82
CA ASP A 288 -9.73 -7.36 -16.24
C ASP A 288 -10.06 -5.93 -15.80
N GLN A 289 -10.91 -5.76 -14.78
CA GLN A 289 -11.17 -4.46 -14.20
C GLN A 289 -10.14 -4.15 -13.12
N ASP A 290 -9.88 -2.84 -12.92
CA ASP A 290 -9.04 -2.39 -11.83
C ASP A 290 -9.68 -2.70 -10.49
N ALA A 291 -8.92 -3.37 -9.64
CA ALA A 291 -9.30 -3.72 -8.28
C ALA A 291 -8.13 -3.41 -7.33
N GLU A 292 -8.41 -3.28 -6.03
CA GLU A 292 -7.36 -3.07 -5.04
C GLU A 292 -7.63 -3.84 -3.76
N TRP A 293 -6.55 -4.25 -3.12
CA TRP A 293 -6.56 -4.71 -1.74
C TRP A 293 -5.97 -3.65 -0.83
N THR A 294 -6.62 -3.45 0.30
CA THR A 294 -6.02 -2.81 1.47
C THR A 294 -5.75 -3.91 2.49
N ILE A 295 -4.49 -4.18 2.76
CA ILE A 295 -4.04 -5.25 3.64
C ILE A 295 -3.46 -4.63 4.90
N PRO A 296 -4.07 -4.83 6.08
CA PRO A 296 -3.55 -4.31 7.33
C PRO A 296 -2.17 -4.87 7.64
N PHE A 297 -1.32 -4.08 8.29
CA PHE A 297 -0.01 -4.57 8.76
C PHE A 297 -0.13 -5.76 9.71
N THR A 298 -1.21 -5.85 10.48
CA THR A 298 -1.48 -7.00 11.36
C THR A 298 -1.54 -8.33 10.63
N ASP A 299 -1.99 -8.35 9.37
CA ASP A 299 -2.03 -9.56 8.53
C ASP A 299 -0.66 -9.87 7.91
N LEU A 300 0.25 -8.89 7.91
CA LEU A 300 1.56 -8.96 7.27
C LEU A 300 2.71 -9.17 8.26
N PHE A 301 2.52 -8.94 9.56
CA PHE A 301 3.59 -9.01 10.57
C PHE A 301 4.42 -10.29 10.52
N ALA A 302 3.81 -11.43 10.20
CA ALA A 302 4.51 -12.71 10.06
C ALA A 302 5.57 -12.71 8.95
N TYR A 303 5.45 -11.80 8.00
CA TYR A 303 6.28 -11.72 6.80
C TYR A 303 7.19 -10.50 6.78
N MET A 304 6.93 -9.51 7.65
CA MET A 304 7.64 -8.23 7.65
C MET A 304 9.03 -8.33 8.27
N ASN A 305 9.92 -7.51 7.76
CA ASN A 305 11.20 -7.24 8.39
C ASN A 305 10.96 -6.39 9.65
N GLU A 306 11.42 -6.85 10.80
CA GLU A 306 11.24 -6.16 12.10
C GLU A 306 11.76 -4.72 12.08
N ASN A 307 12.81 -4.44 11.31
CA ASN A 307 13.36 -3.08 11.15
C ASN A 307 12.49 -2.18 10.28
N MET A 308 11.46 -2.73 9.63
CA MET A 308 10.53 -2.03 8.74
C MET A 308 9.11 -1.92 9.32
N ILE A 309 8.96 -2.15 10.62
CA ILE A 309 7.67 -1.93 11.29
C ILE A 309 7.45 -0.42 11.47
N PRO A 310 6.33 0.13 10.99
CA PRO A 310 5.98 1.53 11.21
C PRO A 310 5.92 1.86 12.71
N GLU A 311 6.35 3.08 13.09
CA GLU A 311 6.34 3.52 14.49
C GLU A 311 4.92 3.44 15.09
N THR A 312 3.91 3.77 14.27
CA THR A 312 2.49 3.72 14.66
C THR A 312 1.96 2.31 14.88
N GLU A 313 2.67 1.28 14.40
CA GLU A 313 2.28 -0.13 14.49
C GLU A 313 3.10 -0.93 15.52
N LYS A 314 4.05 -0.30 16.21
CA LYS A 314 4.91 -1.01 17.17
C LYS A 314 4.14 -1.72 18.28
N ASP A 315 3.14 -1.06 18.86
CA ASP A 315 2.32 -1.67 19.91
C ASP A 315 1.55 -2.90 19.37
N ASN A 316 1.01 -2.81 18.15
CA ASN A 316 0.34 -3.92 17.49
C ASN A 316 1.31 -5.07 17.16
N TYR A 317 2.53 -4.73 16.75
CA TYR A 317 3.58 -5.71 16.49
C TYR A 317 4.05 -6.42 17.77
N GLU A 318 4.23 -5.69 18.86
CA GLU A 318 4.54 -6.30 20.18
C GLU A 318 3.42 -7.22 20.66
N ALA A 319 2.16 -6.84 20.47
CA ALA A 319 1.02 -7.70 20.76
C ALA A 319 1.02 -8.96 19.87
N TYR A 320 1.36 -8.84 18.58
CA TYR A 320 1.57 -9.99 17.69
C TYR A 320 2.68 -10.90 18.21
N LEU A 321 3.86 -10.37 18.57
CA LEU A 321 4.97 -11.15 19.11
C LEU A 321 4.59 -11.86 20.42
N ALA A 322 3.78 -11.23 21.27
CA ALA A 322 3.26 -11.85 22.48
C ALA A 322 2.37 -13.07 22.16
N THR A 323 1.51 -12.98 21.12
CA THR A 323 0.69 -14.11 20.68
C THR A 323 1.53 -15.24 20.08
N VAL A 324 2.58 -14.91 19.32
CA VAL A 324 3.55 -15.91 18.80
C VAL A 324 4.25 -16.61 19.98
N LYS A 325 4.74 -15.85 20.94
CA LYS A 325 5.40 -16.39 22.15
C LYS A 325 4.47 -17.31 22.95
N GLU A 326 3.21 -16.93 23.12
CA GLU A 326 2.21 -17.77 23.80
C GLU A 326 2.02 -19.09 23.07
N LYS A 327 1.83 -19.06 21.74
CA LYS A 327 1.71 -20.26 20.90
C LYS A 327 2.94 -21.16 21.03
N LEU A 328 4.15 -20.57 21.02
CA LEU A 328 5.41 -21.33 21.14
C LEU A 328 5.68 -21.85 22.57
N GLY A 329 5.01 -21.33 23.57
CA GLY A 329 5.03 -21.83 24.94
C GLY A 329 4.28 -23.14 25.12
N LYS A 330 3.42 -23.52 24.17
CA LYS A 330 2.72 -24.79 24.16
C LYS A 330 3.61 -25.92 23.61
N LYS A 331 3.31 -27.16 24.01
CA LYS A 331 3.95 -28.31 23.37
C LYS A 331 3.46 -28.44 21.93
N ARG A 332 4.37 -28.49 20.95
CA ARG A 332 4.03 -28.58 19.53
C ARG A 332 4.90 -29.62 18.82
N ILE A 333 4.31 -30.32 17.87
CA ILE A 333 4.99 -31.22 16.93
C ILE A 333 4.51 -30.85 15.51
N ALA A 334 5.44 -30.68 14.57
CA ALA A 334 5.09 -30.61 13.17
C ALA A 334 4.88 -32.03 12.64
N LEU A 335 3.64 -32.36 12.29
CA LEU A 335 3.32 -33.60 11.62
C LEU A 335 3.61 -33.47 10.14
N SER A 336 4.32 -34.42 9.54
CA SER A 336 4.65 -34.36 8.12
C SER A 336 4.58 -35.73 7.46
N PHE A 337 4.19 -35.71 6.18
CA PHE A 337 4.03 -36.90 5.34
C PHE A 337 4.86 -36.75 4.07
N ASP A 338 5.60 -37.82 3.73
CA ASP A 338 6.41 -37.88 2.53
C ASP A 338 5.80 -38.84 1.48
N ASP A 339 6.27 -38.73 0.26
CA ASP A 339 6.03 -39.63 -0.88
C ASP A 339 4.67 -39.47 -1.59
N GLY A 340 3.71 -38.74 -1.02
CA GLY A 340 2.40 -38.55 -1.65
C GLY A 340 2.43 -37.53 -2.85
N PRO A 341 1.27 -37.24 -3.43
CA PRO A 341 -0.05 -37.80 -3.10
C PRO A 341 -0.30 -39.19 -3.71
N ARG A 342 -1.08 -40.01 -3.02
CA ARG A 342 -1.57 -41.29 -3.50
C ARG A 342 -3.08 -41.39 -3.37
N ALA A 343 -3.77 -41.70 -4.48
CA ALA A 343 -5.23 -41.71 -4.54
C ALA A 343 -5.92 -42.61 -3.52
N GLU A 344 -5.29 -43.75 -3.16
CA GLU A 344 -5.86 -44.74 -2.25
C GLU A 344 -5.72 -44.35 -0.79
N THR A 345 -4.73 -43.55 -0.39
CA THR A 345 -4.35 -43.34 1.01
C THR A 345 -4.35 -41.90 1.44
N THR A 346 -3.80 -40.96 0.66
CA THR A 346 -3.75 -39.54 1.05
C THR A 346 -5.11 -38.93 1.41
N PRO A 347 -6.23 -39.20 0.67
CA PRO A 347 -7.54 -38.72 1.09
C PRO A 347 -8.01 -39.24 2.46
N LYS A 348 -7.64 -40.48 2.84
CA LYS A 348 -7.95 -41.04 4.16
C LYS A 348 -7.15 -40.31 5.25
N VAL A 349 -5.88 -39.98 4.99
CA VAL A 349 -5.06 -39.13 5.89
C VAL A 349 -5.72 -37.77 6.12
N LEU A 350 -6.17 -37.12 5.07
CA LEU A 350 -6.85 -35.82 5.16
C LEU A 350 -8.15 -35.89 5.96
N GLU A 351 -8.95 -36.94 5.76
CA GLU A 351 -10.18 -37.16 6.53
C GLU A 351 -9.87 -37.35 8.05
N ILE A 352 -8.81 -38.09 8.37
CA ILE A 352 -8.37 -38.29 9.76
C ILE A 352 -7.89 -36.95 10.35
N LEU A 353 -7.01 -36.20 9.67
CA LEU A 353 -6.53 -34.91 10.14
C LEU A 353 -7.68 -33.95 10.42
N LYS A 354 -8.65 -33.88 9.52
CA LYS A 354 -9.85 -33.05 9.67
C LYS A 354 -10.67 -33.46 10.90
N LYS A 355 -10.88 -34.75 11.12
CA LYS A 355 -11.60 -35.29 12.29
C LYS A 355 -10.98 -34.84 13.61
N TYR A 356 -9.66 -34.79 13.68
CA TYR A 356 -8.92 -34.42 14.88
C TYR A 356 -8.49 -32.95 14.95
N ASN A 357 -8.90 -32.12 13.96
CA ASN A 357 -8.48 -30.74 13.84
C ASN A 357 -6.96 -30.58 13.94
N ALA A 358 -6.23 -31.43 13.20
CA ALA A 358 -4.78 -31.45 13.13
C ALA A 358 -4.29 -30.91 11.79
N HIS A 359 -3.20 -30.16 11.81
CA HIS A 359 -2.53 -29.68 10.59
C HIS A 359 -1.26 -30.49 10.33
N ALA A 360 -0.85 -30.56 9.06
CA ALA A 360 0.35 -31.28 8.65
C ALA A 360 1.00 -30.64 7.42
N THR A 361 2.26 -30.98 7.18
CA THR A 361 2.99 -30.64 5.94
C THR A 361 3.12 -31.89 5.09
N PHE A 362 2.74 -31.79 3.80
CA PHE A 362 2.86 -32.86 2.82
C PHE A 362 4.01 -32.58 1.87
N TYR A 363 5.05 -33.39 1.91
CA TYR A 363 6.20 -33.34 1.00
C TYR A 363 5.90 -34.17 -0.24
N ILE A 364 5.58 -33.48 -1.32
CA ILE A 364 5.00 -34.03 -2.54
C ILE A 364 6.10 -34.52 -3.49
N VAL A 365 6.00 -35.76 -3.95
CA VAL A 365 6.79 -36.27 -5.10
C VAL A 365 6.16 -35.77 -6.39
N GLY A 366 6.90 -35.00 -7.17
CA GLY A 366 6.37 -34.29 -8.34
C GLY A 366 5.75 -35.20 -9.39
N SER A 367 6.30 -36.41 -9.61
CA SER A 367 5.73 -37.41 -10.53
C SER A 367 4.38 -37.97 -10.07
N HIS A 368 3.99 -37.78 -8.83
CA HIS A 368 2.69 -38.22 -8.29
C HIS A 368 1.60 -37.15 -8.38
N VAL A 369 1.93 -35.94 -8.82
CA VAL A 369 0.95 -34.84 -8.94
C VAL A 369 0.00 -35.06 -10.10
N GLU A 370 0.52 -35.53 -11.25
CA GLU A 370 -0.29 -35.77 -12.46
C GLU A 370 -1.34 -36.85 -12.19
N GLY A 371 -2.61 -36.51 -12.37
CA GLY A 371 -3.76 -37.36 -12.06
C GLY A 371 -4.24 -37.27 -10.60
N ASN A 372 -3.51 -36.57 -9.72
CA ASN A 372 -3.85 -36.36 -8.33
C ASN A 372 -3.96 -34.86 -7.95
N GLU A 373 -4.14 -33.96 -8.93
CA GLU A 373 -4.20 -32.52 -8.73
C GLU A 373 -5.31 -32.12 -7.75
N SER A 374 -6.42 -32.85 -7.75
CA SER A 374 -7.53 -32.63 -6.82
C SER A 374 -7.14 -32.87 -5.35
N ILE A 375 -6.23 -33.82 -5.12
CA ILE A 375 -5.72 -34.12 -3.76
C ILE A 375 -4.80 -32.97 -3.30
N VAL A 376 -3.91 -32.48 -4.18
CA VAL A 376 -3.06 -31.32 -3.86
C VAL A 376 -3.92 -30.08 -3.54
N LYS A 377 -5.00 -29.84 -4.30
CA LYS A 377 -5.98 -28.80 -3.97
C LYS A 377 -6.64 -29.01 -2.61
N GLN A 378 -7.02 -30.24 -2.28
CA GLN A 378 -7.68 -30.58 -1.02
C GLN A 378 -6.73 -30.35 0.16
N ILE A 379 -5.46 -30.71 0.06
CA ILE A 379 -4.43 -30.46 1.08
C ILE A 379 -4.43 -28.96 1.46
N VAL A 380 -4.37 -28.07 0.47
CA VAL A 380 -4.40 -26.62 0.69
C VAL A 380 -5.74 -26.14 1.26
N ALA A 381 -6.84 -26.63 0.68
CA ALA A 381 -8.20 -26.20 1.07
C ALA A 381 -8.57 -26.58 2.51
N GLU A 382 -7.92 -27.60 3.07
CA GLU A 382 -8.08 -28.05 4.45
C GLU A 382 -7.03 -27.47 5.42
N GLY A 383 -6.18 -26.52 4.94
CA GLY A 383 -5.24 -25.77 5.78
C GLY A 383 -3.90 -26.43 6.04
N HIS A 384 -3.56 -27.45 5.25
CA HIS A 384 -2.26 -28.11 5.32
C HIS A 384 -1.22 -27.39 4.45
N GLU A 385 0.06 -27.66 4.74
CA GLU A 385 1.21 -27.09 4.04
C GLU A 385 1.72 -28.06 2.95
N LEU A 386 2.19 -27.48 1.82
CA LEU A 386 2.84 -28.24 0.76
C LEU A 386 4.36 -28.04 0.83
N GLY A 387 5.11 -29.17 0.83
CA GLY A 387 6.56 -29.23 0.70
C GLY A 387 6.96 -29.91 -0.61
N ASP A 388 8.20 -29.69 -1.03
CA ASP A 388 8.81 -30.35 -2.19
C ASP A 388 9.54 -31.62 -1.75
N HIS A 389 9.35 -32.74 -2.49
CA HIS A 389 10.06 -34.00 -2.23
C HIS A 389 10.80 -34.52 -3.47
N SER A 390 11.26 -33.63 -4.34
CA SER A 390 11.82 -33.89 -5.66
C SER A 390 10.81 -34.50 -6.64
N TYR A 391 11.19 -34.56 -7.94
CA TYR A 391 10.29 -35.05 -8.97
C TYR A 391 10.18 -36.57 -9.01
N SER A 392 11.33 -37.28 -8.97
CA SER A 392 11.39 -38.76 -9.14
C SER A 392 11.99 -39.48 -7.94
N HIS A 393 12.11 -38.80 -6.81
CA HIS A 393 12.62 -39.35 -5.54
C HIS A 393 14.05 -39.98 -5.62
N PRO A 394 15.04 -39.31 -6.28
CA PRO A 394 16.41 -39.81 -6.32
C PRO A 394 17.19 -39.36 -5.07
N LEU A 395 18.31 -40.02 -4.77
CA LEU A 395 19.29 -39.47 -3.82
C LEU A 395 19.98 -38.24 -4.44
N LEU A 396 19.52 -37.04 -4.12
CA LEU A 396 19.92 -35.77 -4.75
C LEU A 396 21.43 -35.51 -4.64
N THR A 397 22.10 -35.96 -3.57
CA THR A 397 23.56 -35.82 -3.40
C THR A 397 24.40 -36.61 -4.43
N LYS A 398 23.79 -37.49 -5.20
CA LYS A 398 24.41 -38.27 -6.28
C LYS A 398 24.11 -37.71 -7.69
N LYS A 399 23.36 -36.64 -7.76
CA LYS A 399 22.96 -35.97 -8.98
C LYS A 399 23.87 -34.78 -9.30
N SER A 400 23.92 -34.38 -10.55
CA SER A 400 24.55 -33.09 -10.95
C SER A 400 23.69 -31.92 -10.47
N ALA A 401 24.28 -30.71 -10.47
CA ALA A 401 23.58 -29.50 -10.10
C ALA A 401 22.33 -29.26 -10.97
N ASP A 402 22.47 -29.44 -12.31
CA ASP A 402 21.36 -29.27 -13.25
C ASP A 402 20.24 -30.30 -13.00
N GLU A 403 20.60 -31.56 -12.71
CA GLU A 403 19.58 -32.58 -12.39
C GLU A 403 18.85 -32.23 -11.08
N VAL A 404 19.57 -31.79 -10.05
CA VAL A 404 18.94 -31.35 -8.78
C VAL A 404 18.00 -30.18 -9.02
N TYR A 405 18.45 -29.17 -9.80
CA TYR A 405 17.61 -28.05 -10.19
C TYR A 405 16.31 -28.53 -10.83
N GLN A 406 16.39 -29.43 -11.82
CA GLN A 406 15.22 -29.96 -12.50
C GLN A 406 14.30 -30.77 -11.57
N GLU A 407 14.86 -31.61 -10.71
CA GLU A 407 14.10 -32.41 -9.74
C GLU A 407 13.27 -31.53 -8.80
N VAL A 408 13.81 -30.42 -8.30
CA VAL A 408 13.14 -29.53 -7.36
C VAL A 408 12.19 -28.57 -8.08
N HIS A 409 12.69 -27.81 -9.07
CA HIS A 409 11.88 -26.76 -9.67
C HIS A 409 10.70 -27.30 -10.48
N LYS A 410 10.88 -28.43 -11.19
CA LYS A 410 9.77 -29.10 -11.88
C LYS A 410 8.68 -29.54 -10.90
N THR A 411 9.05 -30.05 -9.73
CA THR A 411 8.11 -30.42 -8.67
C THR A 411 7.36 -29.19 -8.15
N SER A 412 8.11 -28.14 -7.82
CA SER A 412 7.57 -26.87 -7.37
C SER A 412 6.57 -26.26 -8.37
N ASP A 413 6.86 -26.32 -9.67
CA ASP A 413 5.95 -25.87 -10.73
C ASP A 413 4.67 -26.72 -10.81
N LEU A 414 4.78 -28.04 -10.69
CA LEU A 414 3.62 -28.94 -10.68
C LEU A 414 2.74 -28.71 -9.45
N ILE A 415 3.34 -28.53 -8.27
CA ILE A 415 2.63 -28.19 -7.04
C ILE A 415 1.91 -26.85 -7.20
N ALA A 416 2.60 -25.81 -7.69
CA ALA A 416 2.00 -24.50 -7.92
C ALA A 416 0.82 -24.58 -8.90
N LYS A 417 0.97 -25.31 -9.99
CA LYS A 417 -0.12 -25.52 -10.96
C LYS A 417 -1.32 -26.23 -10.31
N ALA A 418 -1.09 -27.31 -9.56
CA ALA A 418 -2.15 -28.09 -8.94
C ALA A 418 -2.84 -27.34 -7.77
N SER A 419 -2.10 -26.54 -6.99
CA SER A 419 -2.60 -25.79 -5.83
C SER A 419 -3.27 -24.46 -6.19
N GLY A 420 -3.18 -24.01 -7.45
CA GLY A 420 -3.66 -22.71 -7.88
C GLY A 420 -2.67 -21.55 -7.66
N GLY A 421 -1.38 -21.87 -7.51
CA GLY A 421 -0.28 -20.90 -7.48
C GLY A 421 0.61 -20.92 -6.23
N LEU A 422 0.32 -21.75 -5.22
CA LEU A 422 1.13 -21.85 -4.02
C LEU A 422 2.40 -22.68 -4.27
N ARG A 423 3.55 -22.12 -3.91
CA ARG A 423 4.84 -22.82 -4.02
C ARG A 423 5.29 -23.39 -2.69
N PRO A 424 5.98 -24.55 -2.69
CA PRO A 424 6.60 -25.10 -1.49
C PRO A 424 7.57 -24.12 -0.84
N MET A 425 7.52 -24.01 0.48
CA MET A 425 8.44 -23.18 1.27
C MET A 425 9.71 -23.94 1.65
N SER A 426 9.70 -25.25 1.53
CA SER A 426 10.82 -26.13 1.91
C SER A 426 10.90 -27.36 1.00
N LEU A 427 12.15 -27.85 0.86
CA LEU A 427 12.49 -29.14 0.29
C LEU A 427 12.78 -30.13 1.43
N ARG A 428 12.15 -31.29 1.42
CA ARG A 428 12.68 -32.46 2.11
C ARG A 428 13.36 -33.34 1.08
N PRO A 429 14.71 -33.41 1.10
CA PRO A 429 15.40 -34.24 0.12
C PRO A 429 15.17 -35.73 0.41
N PRO A 430 14.90 -36.56 -0.61
CA PRO A 430 14.76 -38.01 -0.43
C PRO A 430 15.90 -38.60 0.38
N TYR A 431 15.53 -39.56 1.30
CA TYR A 431 16.47 -40.20 2.22
C TYR A 431 17.19 -39.25 3.19
N GLY A 432 16.70 -38.00 3.35
CA GLY A 432 17.35 -36.96 4.14
C GLY A 432 18.69 -36.49 3.60
N GLY A 433 19.01 -36.83 2.34
CA GLY A 433 20.32 -36.59 1.73
C GLY A 433 20.52 -35.19 1.18
N PHE A 434 21.33 -34.37 1.83
CA PHE A 434 21.64 -33.00 1.40
C PHE A 434 23.12 -32.69 1.45
N ASN A 435 23.54 -31.67 0.71
CA ASN A 435 24.85 -31.02 0.76
C ASN A 435 24.70 -29.59 0.25
N LYS A 436 25.79 -28.82 0.21
CA LYS A 436 25.79 -27.43 -0.26
C LYS A 436 25.19 -27.27 -1.66
N MET A 437 25.61 -28.12 -2.61
CA MET A 437 25.09 -28.07 -3.99
C MET A 437 23.56 -28.29 -4.03
N VAL A 438 23.04 -29.29 -3.30
CA VAL A 438 21.58 -29.53 -3.23
C VAL A 438 20.86 -28.30 -2.68
N SER A 439 21.37 -27.70 -1.61
CA SER A 439 20.78 -26.52 -0.98
C SER A 439 20.77 -25.30 -1.90
N GLU A 440 21.89 -25.06 -2.59
CA GLU A 440 22.02 -23.94 -3.54
C GLU A 440 21.08 -24.10 -4.75
N GLN A 441 20.97 -25.33 -5.28
CA GLN A 441 20.07 -25.58 -6.41
C GLN A 441 18.59 -25.56 -6.01
N ALA A 442 18.26 -25.93 -4.79
CA ALA A 442 16.88 -25.86 -4.30
C ALA A 442 16.41 -24.41 -4.11
N GLY A 443 17.28 -23.51 -3.65
CA GLY A 443 16.94 -22.10 -3.41
C GLY A 443 15.96 -21.87 -2.25
N ILE A 444 15.45 -22.92 -1.62
CA ILE A 444 14.52 -22.91 -0.48
C ILE A 444 15.14 -23.65 0.72
N ALA A 445 14.48 -23.56 1.88
CA ALA A 445 14.95 -24.25 3.09
C ALA A 445 14.97 -25.77 2.91
N ILE A 446 15.95 -26.45 3.51
CA ILE A 446 15.92 -27.90 3.65
C ILE A 446 15.30 -28.25 5.00
N VAL A 447 14.31 -29.15 4.99
CA VAL A 447 13.64 -29.63 6.21
C VAL A 447 13.69 -31.15 6.27
N ASN A 448 14.44 -31.66 7.21
CA ASN A 448 14.47 -33.10 7.56
C ASN A 448 13.52 -33.35 8.75
N TRP A 449 13.87 -34.22 9.65
CA TRP A 449 13.08 -34.64 10.81
C TRP A 449 13.98 -34.97 12.01
N SER A 450 13.42 -34.88 13.19
CA SER A 450 14.03 -35.37 14.43
C SER A 450 13.26 -36.55 15.03
N ILE A 451 12.06 -36.85 14.52
CA ILE A 451 11.25 -37.99 14.92
C ILE A 451 10.94 -38.82 13.67
N ASP A 452 11.59 -39.94 13.50
CA ASP A 452 11.30 -40.90 12.42
C ASP A 452 10.27 -41.91 12.94
N SER A 453 9.10 -41.99 12.34
CA SER A 453 8.06 -42.96 12.73
C SER A 453 8.46 -44.44 12.48
N LEU A 454 9.44 -44.66 11.59
CA LEU A 454 9.82 -45.94 11.04
C LEU A 454 8.65 -46.74 10.43
N ASP A 455 7.55 -46.08 10.02
CA ASP A 455 6.39 -46.70 9.38
C ASP A 455 6.76 -47.38 8.06
N TRP A 456 7.66 -46.78 7.29
CA TRP A 456 8.23 -47.32 6.05
C TRP A 456 8.98 -48.66 6.29
N LYS A 457 9.54 -48.87 7.48
CA LYS A 457 10.35 -50.00 7.84
C LYS A 457 9.52 -51.10 8.54
N TYR A 458 8.68 -50.70 9.49
CA TYR A 458 7.90 -51.64 10.28
C TYR A 458 6.75 -52.24 9.51
N ARG A 459 6.06 -51.44 8.70
CA ARG A 459 4.84 -51.86 8.01
C ARG A 459 3.85 -52.51 8.97
N ASP A 460 3.71 -51.92 10.16
CA ASP A 460 2.96 -52.42 11.29
C ASP A 460 2.51 -51.22 12.15
N ALA A 461 1.21 -50.98 12.17
CA ALA A 461 0.63 -49.82 12.84
C ALA A 461 0.97 -49.80 14.35
N ALA A 462 0.92 -50.95 15.04
CA ALA A 462 1.16 -51.01 16.48
C ALA A 462 2.61 -50.64 16.83
N LYS A 463 3.58 -51.15 16.06
CA LYS A 463 5.00 -50.80 16.25
C LYS A 463 5.30 -49.34 15.94
N THR A 464 4.68 -48.81 14.92
CA THR A 464 4.81 -47.38 14.57
C THR A 464 4.29 -46.51 15.71
N ILE A 465 3.11 -46.83 16.27
CA ILE A 465 2.54 -46.09 17.41
C ILE A 465 3.45 -46.17 18.64
N GLU A 466 3.97 -47.36 18.96
CA GLU A 466 4.86 -47.55 20.12
C GLU A 466 6.14 -46.74 19.95
N HIS A 467 6.76 -46.79 18.78
CA HIS A 467 7.99 -46.05 18.50
C HIS A 467 7.80 -44.52 18.57
N ILE A 468 6.70 -43.99 18.05
CA ILE A 468 6.38 -42.57 18.17
C ILE A 468 6.19 -42.18 19.65
N LYS A 469 5.53 -43.01 20.47
CA LYS A 469 5.39 -42.74 21.90
C LYS A 469 6.72 -42.63 22.65
N GLU A 470 7.72 -43.39 22.22
CA GLU A 470 9.06 -43.39 22.83
C GLU A 470 9.90 -42.17 22.38
N THR A 471 9.67 -41.66 21.17
CA THR A 471 10.57 -40.68 20.54
C THR A 471 9.97 -39.28 20.47
N ALA A 472 8.67 -39.13 20.66
CA ALA A 472 7.99 -37.82 20.58
C ALA A 472 8.55 -36.83 21.59
N HIS A 473 8.89 -35.62 21.11
CA HIS A 473 9.39 -34.54 21.94
C HIS A 473 8.89 -33.17 21.42
N ASN A 474 8.86 -32.19 22.32
CA ASN A 474 8.41 -30.87 21.99
C ASN A 474 9.33 -30.18 20.98
N GLY A 475 8.75 -29.61 19.96
CA GLY A 475 9.47 -28.92 18.86
C GLY A 475 9.94 -29.88 17.76
N GLY A 476 9.66 -31.16 17.87
CA GLY A 476 10.06 -32.18 16.88
C GLY A 476 9.29 -32.04 15.56
N ILE A 477 9.93 -32.50 14.48
CA ILE A 477 9.31 -32.73 13.17
C ILE A 477 9.16 -34.24 13.02
N LEU A 478 7.91 -34.69 12.99
CA LEU A 478 7.56 -36.12 12.86
C LEU A 478 7.41 -36.47 11.38
N LEU A 479 8.24 -37.39 10.92
CA LEU A 479 8.16 -38.01 9.60
C LEU A 479 7.22 -39.22 9.65
N MET A 480 6.25 -39.22 8.75
CA MET A 480 5.43 -40.37 8.37
C MET A 480 5.30 -40.40 6.83
N HIS A 481 4.64 -41.42 6.28
CA HIS A 481 4.39 -41.54 4.84
C HIS A 481 2.89 -41.76 4.59
N ASP A 482 2.28 -40.92 3.74
CA ASP A 482 0.84 -41.03 3.43
C ASP A 482 0.49 -42.06 2.35
N ILE A 483 1.50 -42.75 1.84
CA ILE A 483 1.36 -43.76 0.80
C ILE A 483 1.17 -45.20 1.34
N HIS A 484 1.21 -45.39 2.64
CA HIS A 484 1.14 -46.72 3.28
C HIS A 484 -0.15 -46.89 4.09
N GLU A 485 -0.89 -47.99 3.87
CA GLU A 485 -2.12 -48.29 4.62
C GLU A 485 -1.86 -48.41 6.12
N GLU A 486 -0.71 -49.01 6.51
CA GLU A 486 -0.34 -49.17 7.92
C GLU A 486 -0.08 -47.85 8.62
N SER A 487 0.41 -46.82 7.88
CA SER A 487 0.56 -45.45 8.39
C SER A 487 -0.82 -44.80 8.59
N VAL A 488 -1.75 -45.01 7.63
CA VAL A 488 -3.14 -44.54 7.76
C VAL A 488 -3.82 -45.16 8.96
N GLU A 489 -3.62 -46.49 9.18
CA GLU A 489 -4.17 -47.21 10.33
C GLU A 489 -3.60 -46.72 11.66
N ALA A 490 -2.31 -46.40 11.72
CA ALA A 490 -1.64 -45.90 12.91
C ALA A 490 -2.07 -44.47 13.28
N LEU A 491 -2.37 -43.63 12.30
CA LEU A 491 -2.51 -42.17 12.43
C LEU A 491 -3.54 -41.73 13.48
N PRO A 492 -4.75 -42.31 13.60
CA PRO A 492 -5.70 -41.94 14.66
C PRO A 492 -5.12 -42.07 16.06
N ALA A 493 -4.48 -43.21 16.35
CA ALA A 493 -3.91 -43.49 17.67
C ALA A 493 -2.66 -42.63 17.97
N VAL A 494 -1.88 -42.29 16.94
CA VAL A 494 -0.75 -41.35 17.05
C VAL A 494 -1.27 -39.95 17.42
N ILE A 495 -2.30 -39.44 16.71
CA ILE A 495 -2.88 -38.13 16.99
C ILE A 495 -3.50 -38.10 18.39
N GLU A 496 -4.30 -39.11 18.76
CA GLU A 496 -4.92 -39.20 20.07
C GLU A 496 -3.89 -39.21 21.21
N TYR A 497 -2.81 -39.94 21.04
CA TYR A 497 -1.71 -39.97 22.02
C TYR A 497 -1.04 -38.62 22.14
N LEU A 498 -0.64 -37.98 21.01
CA LEU A 498 0.06 -36.71 21.04
C LEU A 498 -0.82 -35.59 21.62
N GLN A 499 -2.10 -35.56 21.28
CA GLN A 499 -3.04 -34.60 21.84
C GLN A 499 -3.29 -34.83 23.33
N ALA A 500 -3.36 -36.08 23.78
CA ALA A 500 -3.48 -36.42 25.19
C ALA A 500 -2.25 -36.00 26.01
N GLU A 501 -1.04 -36.07 25.41
CA GLU A 501 0.20 -35.57 26.00
C GLU A 501 0.31 -34.02 25.94
N GLY A 502 -0.69 -33.34 25.38
CA GLY A 502 -0.80 -31.90 25.31
C GLY A 502 -0.06 -31.27 24.12
N TYR A 503 0.26 -32.02 23.09
CA TYR A 503 0.85 -31.51 21.87
C TYR A 503 -0.22 -30.90 20.93
N GLU A 504 0.03 -29.72 20.42
CA GLU A 504 -0.63 -29.18 19.21
C GLU A 504 0.07 -29.75 17.97
N LEU A 505 -0.70 -30.32 17.05
CA LEU A 505 -0.19 -30.81 15.76
C LEU A 505 -0.31 -29.70 14.72
N VAL A 506 0.83 -29.31 14.20
CA VAL A 506 0.97 -28.10 13.37
C VAL A 506 1.75 -28.40 12.09
N THR A 507 1.75 -27.46 11.14
CA THR A 507 2.64 -27.52 9.98
C THR A 507 4.07 -27.17 10.37
N VAL A 508 5.03 -27.43 9.47
CA VAL A 508 6.44 -27.05 9.68
C VAL A 508 6.58 -25.53 9.79
N THR A 509 5.92 -24.77 8.93
CA THR A 509 5.95 -23.30 8.99
C THR A 509 5.33 -22.76 10.29
N GLU A 510 4.24 -23.35 10.76
CA GLU A 510 3.64 -22.99 12.05
C GLU A 510 4.54 -23.34 13.25
N LEU A 511 5.28 -24.44 13.20
CA LEU A 511 6.27 -24.80 14.21
C LEU A 511 7.38 -23.76 14.30
N MET A 512 7.79 -23.17 13.16
CA MET A 512 8.88 -22.21 12.99
C MET A 512 8.40 -20.75 13.00
N ALA A 513 7.24 -20.44 13.58
CA ALA A 513 6.59 -19.12 13.47
C ALA A 513 7.44 -17.92 13.94
N ASP A 514 8.39 -18.13 14.86
CA ASP A 514 9.33 -17.10 15.34
C ASP A 514 10.69 -17.09 14.63
N GLN A 515 10.95 -18.07 13.77
CA GLN A 515 12.19 -18.21 13.00
C GLN A 515 11.87 -18.67 11.58
N PRO A 516 11.46 -17.77 10.69
CA PRO A 516 11.07 -18.11 9.34
C PRO A 516 12.14 -18.94 8.63
N LEU A 517 11.69 -19.93 7.86
CA LEU A 517 12.54 -20.82 7.10
C LEU A 517 13.43 -20.01 6.13
N LYS A 518 14.75 -20.26 6.18
CA LYS A 518 15.75 -19.57 5.36
C LYS A 518 16.34 -20.51 4.32
N SER A 519 16.52 -20.05 3.10
CA SER A 519 17.32 -20.76 2.12
C SER A 519 18.74 -20.99 2.64
N ASN A 520 19.41 -22.03 2.17
CA ASN A 520 20.73 -22.46 2.63
C ASN A 520 20.84 -22.87 4.11
N TYR A 521 19.70 -23.19 4.73
CA TYR A 521 19.62 -23.78 6.05
C TYR A 521 18.95 -25.16 5.98
N VAL A 522 19.35 -26.05 6.91
CA VAL A 522 18.67 -27.31 7.19
C VAL A 522 18.08 -27.28 8.60
N TYR A 523 16.86 -27.77 8.71
CA TYR A 523 16.07 -27.86 9.94
C TYR A 523 15.75 -29.33 10.20
N PHE A 524 16.01 -29.80 11.42
CA PHE A 524 15.65 -31.13 11.89
C PHE A 524 14.50 -31.10 12.90
N ASP A 525 14.46 -30.02 13.66
CA ASP A 525 13.39 -29.65 14.57
C ASP A 525 13.40 -28.14 14.81
N ARG A 526 12.60 -27.67 15.77
CA ARG A 526 12.54 -26.23 16.10
C ARG A 526 13.86 -25.67 16.65
N VAL A 527 14.71 -26.49 17.25
CA VAL A 527 15.95 -26.07 17.92
C VAL A 527 17.17 -26.41 17.08
N GLU A 528 17.20 -27.60 16.50
CA GLU A 528 18.33 -28.06 15.68
C GLU A 528 18.17 -27.60 14.24
N ASN A 529 18.81 -26.47 13.94
CA ASN A 529 18.93 -25.95 12.60
C ASN A 529 20.34 -25.35 12.41
N LYS A 530 20.83 -25.36 11.16
CA LYS A 530 22.16 -24.87 10.83
C LYS A 530 22.29 -24.49 9.36
N PRO A 531 23.21 -23.56 9.03
CA PRO A 531 23.59 -23.32 7.63
C PRO A 531 24.10 -24.61 6.99
N VAL A 532 23.72 -24.84 5.74
CA VAL A 532 24.29 -25.93 4.93
C VAL A 532 25.66 -25.52 4.42
N GLN A 533 26.68 -26.28 4.80
CA GLN A 533 28.10 -26.03 4.47
C GLN A 533 28.56 -26.76 3.22
#